data_13c326e1a83a3a9b58cc7d2595cebb82
#
_entry.id   13c326e1a83a3a9b58cc7d2595cebb82
#
_cell.length_a   1.000
_cell.length_b   1.000
_cell.length_c   1.000
_cell.angle_alpha   90.00
_cell.angle_beta   90.00
_cell.angle_gamma   90.00
#
_symmetry.space_group_name_H-M   'P 1'
#
loop_
_entity.id
_entity.type
_entity.pdbx_description
1 polymer ?
#
loop_
_entity_poly.entity_id
_entity_poly.type
_entity_poly.pdbx_seq_one_letter_code
_entity_poly.pdbx_strand_id
1 'polypeptide(L)'
;MNALLSSQSIRERSKARGEPDWLVDLRAEALARYQALEAPQWRRTEIADLDIEALAWRAFGRGSPLAKRSLAKAPGVVHIPLAEAAREHPDLVQPLVRLSPRADKWEALDAALWSDGSLLYVEKGTEVAGALESPARFAPEAGVVRDLVVVDRQAKLQALARAQGASKGALALHGIETSLRDGARLALSTIQDIDHGATLLAWRRTHLARDSELSWVDGQFGAATSVSVNENLLDGPGASLKFVGAFFGSAGQHMDITTAALHGAPHTSSQLDMKGALNDDGYSANYSIVFIGTDAKNASGHQHQETMVLSEGARADAIPKLDVENNDVSASHGATVGQVDPEQLFYLQSRGLHALAAKRVIVEGFFEPLLSKIQLEDVREEVRSAIVSRLKK
;
A
#
# COMPACT_ATOMS: atom_id res chain seq x y z
N MET A 1 -30.16 5.98 -2.47
CA MET A 1 -29.19 7.01 -2.00
C MET A 1 -29.44 7.16 -0.50
N ASN A 2 -28.47 6.77 0.32
CA ASN A 2 -28.61 6.79 1.77
C ASN A 2 -28.70 8.27 2.22
N ALA A 3 -29.81 8.71 2.81
CA ALA A 3 -30.03 10.09 3.25
C ALA A 3 -29.01 10.58 4.31
N LEU A 4 -28.16 9.67 4.80
CA LEU A 4 -27.18 9.93 5.84
C LEU A 4 -25.90 10.61 5.32
N LEU A 5 -25.48 10.34 4.06
CA LEU A 5 -24.24 10.86 3.49
C LEU A 5 -24.55 11.96 2.47
N SER A 6 -24.57 13.19 2.94
CA SER A 6 -24.82 14.39 2.15
C SER A 6 -23.74 15.46 2.36
N SER A 7 -23.61 16.40 1.44
CA SER A 7 -22.67 17.53 1.60
C SER A 7 -22.95 18.33 2.89
N GLN A 8 -24.21 18.45 3.30
CA GLN A 8 -24.58 19.12 4.53
C GLN A 8 -24.12 18.31 5.75
N SER A 9 -24.42 16.98 5.80
CA SER A 9 -24.08 16.15 6.95
C SER A 9 -22.56 16.02 7.15
N ILE A 10 -21.77 15.99 6.05
CA ILE A 10 -20.31 15.95 6.15
C ILE A 10 -19.76 17.28 6.68
N ARG A 11 -20.29 18.43 6.21
CA ARG A 11 -19.91 19.76 6.69
C ARG A 11 -20.22 19.95 8.17
N GLU A 12 -21.41 19.57 8.61
CA GLU A 12 -21.81 19.65 10.02
C GLU A 12 -20.90 18.81 10.91
N ARG A 13 -20.63 17.57 10.51
CA ARG A 13 -19.78 16.65 11.30
C ARG A 13 -18.33 17.09 11.30
N SER A 14 -17.80 17.58 10.17
CA SER A 14 -16.44 18.10 10.05
C SER A 14 -16.24 19.34 10.95
N LYS A 15 -17.20 20.28 10.95
CA LYS A 15 -17.19 21.44 11.87
C LYS A 15 -17.26 21.01 13.34
N ALA A 16 -18.08 20.03 13.67
CA ALA A 16 -18.19 19.51 15.03
C ALA A 16 -16.88 18.87 15.52
N ARG A 17 -16.02 18.41 14.61
CA ARG A 17 -14.66 17.89 14.90
C ARG A 17 -13.62 19.00 15.05
N GLY A 18 -13.98 20.27 14.86
CA GLY A 18 -13.06 21.41 14.90
C GLY A 18 -12.07 21.42 13.73
N GLU A 19 -12.45 20.86 12.59
CA GLU A 19 -11.63 20.87 11.38
C GLU A 19 -11.64 22.29 10.75
N PRO A 20 -10.51 22.73 10.15
CA PRO A 20 -10.45 24.03 9.50
C PRO A 20 -11.36 24.09 8.27
N ASP A 21 -11.85 25.29 7.92
CA ASP A 21 -12.82 25.49 6.84
C ASP A 21 -12.36 24.91 5.49
N TRP A 22 -11.07 25.06 5.16
CA TRP A 22 -10.51 24.48 3.94
C TRP A 22 -10.67 22.96 3.88
N LEU A 23 -10.56 22.23 5.01
CA LEU A 23 -10.72 20.78 5.05
C LEU A 23 -12.21 20.40 4.97
N VAL A 24 -13.10 21.21 5.59
CA VAL A 24 -14.55 21.04 5.45
C VAL A 24 -14.98 21.13 3.98
N ASP A 25 -14.44 22.09 3.24
CA ASP A 25 -14.72 22.26 1.82
C ASP A 25 -14.14 21.13 0.97
N LEU A 26 -12.91 20.72 1.22
CA LEU A 26 -12.26 19.61 0.53
C LEU A 26 -13.02 18.29 0.71
N ARG A 27 -13.50 17.98 1.92
CA ARG A 27 -14.32 16.80 2.19
C ARG A 27 -15.63 16.81 1.41
N ALA A 28 -16.27 17.98 1.33
CA ALA A 28 -17.51 18.12 0.57
C ALA A 28 -17.28 17.97 -0.95
N GLU A 29 -16.15 18.47 -1.47
CA GLU A 29 -15.72 18.27 -2.86
C GLU A 29 -15.41 16.79 -3.14
N ALA A 30 -14.66 16.12 -2.25
CA ALA A 30 -14.36 14.70 -2.37
C ALA A 30 -15.64 13.85 -2.34
N LEU A 31 -16.60 14.19 -1.48
CA LEU A 31 -17.91 13.52 -1.47
C LEU A 31 -18.67 13.71 -2.78
N ALA A 32 -18.69 14.93 -3.33
CA ALA A 32 -19.34 15.18 -4.62
C ALA A 32 -18.71 14.36 -5.74
N ARG A 33 -17.36 14.21 -5.71
CA ARG A 33 -16.65 13.35 -6.64
C ARG A 33 -16.98 11.88 -6.45
N TYR A 34 -17.02 11.41 -5.21
CA TYR A 34 -17.45 10.04 -4.87
C TYR A 34 -18.83 9.73 -5.48
N GLN A 35 -19.78 10.67 -5.34
CA GLN A 35 -21.16 10.49 -5.85
C GLN A 35 -21.23 10.49 -7.38
N ALA A 36 -20.32 11.21 -8.05
CA ALA A 36 -20.24 11.30 -9.51
C ALA A 36 -19.50 10.13 -10.17
N LEU A 37 -18.59 9.47 -9.45
CA LEU A 37 -17.81 8.36 -9.97
C LEU A 37 -18.59 7.04 -9.91
N GLU A 38 -18.44 6.23 -10.96
CA GLU A 38 -18.85 4.84 -10.92
C GLU A 38 -17.87 3.99 -10.11
N ALA A 39 -18.36 2.89 -9.53
CA ALA A 39 -17.47 1.94 -8.86
C ALA A 39 -16.50 1.33 -9.88
N PRO A 40 -15.21 1.14 -9.50
CA PRO A 40 -14.27 0.49 -10.38
C PRO A 40 -14.78 -0.89 -10.79
N GLN A 41 -14.74 -1.18 -12.09
CA GLN A 41 -15.07 -2.50 -12.61
C GLN A 41 -13.80 -3.37 -12.63
N TRP A 42 -13.47 -3.94 -11.50
CA TRP A 42 -12.39 -4.93 -11.42
C TRP A 42 -12.83 -6.22 -12.06
N ARG A 43 -12.18 -6.60 -13.15
CA ARG A 43 -12.56 -7.81 -13.92
C ARG A 43 -12.46 -9.10 -13.11
N ARG A 44 -11.68 -9.10 -12.04
CA ARG A 44 -11.32 -10.29 -11.27
C ARG A 44 -11.68 -10.19 -9.81
N THR A 45 -12.17 -9.05 -9.36
CA THR A 45 -12.44 -8.79 -7.94
C THR A 45 -13.85 -8.29 -7.76
N GLU A 46 -14.62 -9.03 -6.97
CA GLU A 46 -15.92 -8.60 -6.49
C GLU A 46 -15.77 -8.25 -5.00
N ILE A 47 -16.18 -7.04 -4.64
CA ILE A 47 -16.32 -6.69 -3.23
C ILE A 47 -17.65 -7.28 -2.79
N ALA A 48 -17.60 -8.16 -1.77
CA ALA A 48 -18.79 -8.74 -1.17
C ALA A 48 -19.86 -7.67 -0.83
N ASP A 49 -21.09 -8.09 -0.56
CA ASP A 49 -22.26 -7.25 -0.22
C ASP A 49 -22.04 -6.43 1.07
N LEU A 50 -21.02 -5.59 1.08
CA LEU A 50 -20.68 -4.67 2.15
C LEU A 50 -21.28 -3.30 1.84
N ASP A 51 -22.04 -2.77 2.78
CA ASP A 51 -22.46 -1.37 2.73
C ASP A 51 -21.26 -0.46 3.11
N ILE A 52 -20.33 -0.32 2.13
CA ILE A 52 -19.09 0.43 2.30
C ILE A 52 -19.38 1.86 2.75
N GLU A 53 -20.43 2.49 2.18
CA GLU A 53 -20.83 3.87 2.51
C GLU A 53 -21.24 4.00 3.97
N ALA A 54 -22.12 3.12 4.44
CA ALA A 54 -22.58 3.16 5.83
C ALA A 54 -21.44 2.85 6.82
N LEU A 55 -20.57 1.91 6.50
CA LEU A 55 -19.43 1.55 7.34
C LEU A 55 -18.42 2.71 7.44
N ALA A 56 -18.05 3.32 6.30
CA ALA A 56 -17.15 4.47 6.27
C ALA A 56 -17.74 5.69 7.01
N TRP A 57 -19.04 5.95 6.85
CA TRP A 57 -19.74 7.01 7.57
C TRP A 57 -19.76 6.80 9.10
N ARG A 58 -19.92 5.56 9.56
CA ARG A 58 -19.83 5.23 11.00
C ARG A 58 -18.42 5.46 11.51
N ALA A 59 -17.39 5.04 10.75
CA ALA A 59 -15.99 5.25 11.11
C ALA A 59 -15.68 6.73 11.27
N PHE A 60 -16.14 7.58 10.34
CA PHE A 60 -15.96 9.03 10.39
C PHE A 60 -16.53 9.66 11.67
N GLY A 61 -17.58 9.08 12.25
CA GLY A 61 -18.20 9.59 13.50
C GLY A 61 -17.45 9.26 14.79
N ARG A 62 -16.53 8.29 14.78
CA ARG A 62 -15.91 7.76 16.02
C ARG A 62 -14.72 8.55 16.55
N GLY A 63 -14.09 9.40 15.75
CA GLY A 63 -12.84 10.10 16.09
C GLY A 63 -11.59 9.23 15.94
N SER A 64 -10.42 9.83 16.15
CA SER A 64 -9.13 9.19 15.94
C SER A 64 -8.63 8.43 17.15
N PRO A 65 -8.36 7.11 17.07
CA PRO A 65 -7.62 6.38 18.08
C PRO A 65 -6.17 6.89 18.27
N LEU A 66 -5.55 7.43 17.20
CA LEU A 66 -4.18 7.99 17.23
C LEU A 66 -4.07 9.26 18.07
N ALA A 67 -5.15 10.05 18.20
CA ALA A 67 -5.16 11.26 19.05
C ALA A 67 -4.75 10.99 20.51
N LYS A 68 -4.75 9.72 20.96
CA LYS A 68 -4.39 9.29 22.31
C LYS A 68 -3.01 8.62 22.38
N ARG A 69 -2.23 8.56 21.29
CA ARG A 69 -0.95 7.85 21.22
C ARG A 69 0.22 8.83 21.15
N SER A 70 1.30 8.48 21.84
CA SER A 70 2.59 9.12 21.65
C SER A 70 3.18 8.63 20.34
N LEU A 71 3.22 9.48 19.31
CA LEU A 71 3.97 9.26 18.09
C LEU A 71 5.47 9.54 18.36
N ALA A 72 6.34 8.87 17.61
CA ALA A 72 7.79 8.99 17.81
C ALA A 72 8.26 10.42 17.60
N LYS A 73 9.09 10.94 18.52
CA LYS A 73 9.69 12.26 18.43
C LYS A 73 11.17 12.12 18.10
N ALA A 74 11.63 12.86 17.12
CA ALA A 74 13.04 12.98 16.77
C ALA A 74 13.35 14.43 16.36
N PRO A 75 14.59 14.91 16.50
CA PRO A 75 14.98 16.22 16.01
C PRO A 75 14.74 16.35 14.51
N GLY A 76 14.17 17.48 14.07
CA GLY A 76 13.84 17.71 12.66
C GLY A 76 12.70 16.85 12.10
N VAL A 77 11.87 16.26 12.99
CA VAL A 77 10.71 15.44 12.63
C VAL A 77 9.45 15.97 13.27
N VAL A 78 8.42 16.19 12.46
CA VAL A 78 7.04 16.38 12.90
C VAL A 78 6.28 15.08 12.67
N HIS A 79 5.87 14.42 13.74
CA HIS A 79 5.05 13.22 13.68
C HIS A 79 3.85 13.39 14.62
N ILE A 80 2.71 13.75 14.03
CA ILE A 80 1.49 14.15 14.75
C ILE A 80 0.23 13.55 14.07
N PRO A 81 -0.89 13.45 14.79
CA PRO A 81 -2.17 13.05 14.20
C PRO A 81 -2.56 13.96 13.03
N LEU A 82 -3.10 13.39 11.96
CA LEU A 82 -3.43 14.13 10.73
C LEU A 82 -4.44 15.25 10.99
N ALA A 83 -5.40 15.04 11.89
CA ALA A 83 -6.35 16.08 12.28
C ALA A 83 -5.71 17.29 12.97
N GLU A 84 -4.61 17.10 13.71
CA GLU A 84 -3.78 18.14 14.30
C GLU A 84 -2.96 18.82 13.20
N ALA A 85 -2.29 18.02 12.36
CA ALA A 85 -1.51 18.50 11.23
C ALA A 85 -2.32 19.40 10.28
N ALA A 86 -3.59 19.08 10.07
CA ALA A 86 -4.48 19.89 9.23
C ALA A 86 -4.70 21.31 9.78
N ARG A 87 -4.54 21.51 11.08
CA ARG A 87 -4.63 22.84 11.73
C ARG A 87 -3.30 23.55 11.79
N GLU A 88 -2.24 22.81 12.15
CA GLU A 88 -0.93 23.38 12.47
C GLU A 88 -0.01 23.48 11.25
N HIS A 89 -0.16 22.59 10.27
CA HIS A 89 0.68 22.50 9.07
C HIS A 89 -0.16 22.40 7.78
N PRO A 90 -1.11 23.33 7.53
CA PRO A 90 -2.00 23.25 6.37
C PRO A 90 -1.26 23.27 5.02
N ASP A 91 -0.12 23.95 4.95
CA ASP A 91 0.77 24.01 3.80
C ASP A 91 1.39 22.66 3.40
N LEU A 92 1.63 21.78 4.37
CA LEU A 92 2.09 20.42 4.14
C LEU A 92 0.94 19.46 3.80
N VAL A 93 -0.20 19.64 4.48
CA VAL A 93 -1.34 18.72 4.39
C VAL A 93 -2.19 18.95 3.14
N GLN A 94 -2.56 20.20 2.84
CA GLN A 94 -3.48 20.52 1.74
C GLN A 94 -3.09 19.92 0.37
N PRO A 95 -1.82 19.99 -0.07
CA PRO A 95 -1.45 19.44 -1.38
C PRO A 95 -1.62 17.92 -1.46
N LEU A 96 -1.45 17.21 -0.34
CA LEU A 96 -1.44 15.75 -0.29
C LEU A 96 -2.82 15.13 -0.01
N VAL A 97 -3.71 15.85 0.66
CA VAL A 97 -5.09 15.35 0.88
C VAL A 97 -6.04 15.67 -0.28
N ARG A 98 -5.62 16.50 -1.24
CA ARG A 98 -6.39 16.75 -2.46
C ARG A 98 -6.51 15.48 -3.29
N LEU A 99 -7.72 15.26 -3.79
CA LEU A 99 -8.00 14.10 -4.60
C LEU A 99 -7.26 14.17 -5.94
N SER A 100 -6.54 13.11 -6.28
CA SER A 100 -5.91 12.97 -7.59
C SER A 100 -6.95 12.98 -8.71
N PRO A 101 -6.65 13.55 -9.90
CA PRO A 101 -7.49 13.38 -11.08
C PRO A 101 -7.73 11.92 -11.47
N ARG A 102 -6.80 11.03 -11.10
CA ARG A 102 -6.87 9.58 -11.37
C ARG A 102 -7.63 8.80 -10.29
N ALA A 103 -8.02 9.45 -9.20
CA ALA A 103 -8.67 8.79 -8.08
C ALA A 103 -9.96 8.09 -8.49
N ASP A 104 -10.13 6.87 -8.00
CA ASP A 104 -11.36 6.12 -8.16
C ASP A 104 -12.42 6.53 -7.11
N LYS A 105 -13.58 5.87 -7.19
CA LYS A 105 -14.69 6.11 -6.27
C LYS A 105 -14.31 5.89 -4.81
N TRP A 106 -13.57 4.84 -4.51
CA TRP A 106 -13.24 4.47 -3.12
C TRP A 106 -12.16 5.36 -2.53
N GLU A 107 -11.20 5.79 -3.35
CA GLU A 107 -10.23 6.81 -2.96
C GLU A 107 -10.91 8.15 -2.66
N ALA A 108 -11.96 8.49 -3.45
CA ALA A 108 -12.76 9.68 -3.19
C ALA A 108 -13.56 9.58 -1.86
N LEU A 109 -14.06 8.39 -1.53
CA LEU A 109 -14.70 8.14 -0.25
C LEU A 109 -13.72 8.24 0.93
N ASP A 110 -12.51 7.69 0.78
CA ASP A 110 -11.43 7.85 1.76
C ASP A 110 -11.12 9.34 1.98
N ALA A 111 -10.90 10.11 0.92
CA ALA A 111 -10.62 11.53 1.01
C ALA A 111 -11.73 12.33 1.71
N ALA A 112 -13.00 11.93 1.51
CA ALA A 112 -14.13 12.54 2.18
C ALA A 112 -14.25 12.18 3.65
N LEU A 113 -13.91 10.93 4.05
CA LEU A 113 -14.30 10.34 5.33
C LEU A 113 -13.15 9.86 6.22
N TRP A 114 -11.87 10.11 5.87
CA TRP A 114 -10.79 9.75 6.79
C TRP A 114 -11.01 10.36 8.17
N SER A 115 -10.84 9.55 9.21
CA SER A 115 -11.11 9.94 10.59
C SER A 115 -9.89 9.75 11.49
N ASP A 116 -8.87 9.08 10.99
CA ASP A 116 -7.63 8.75 11.67
C ASP A 116 -6.46 8.84 10.69
N GLY A 117 -5.24 8.77 11.21
CA GLY A 117 -4.00 8.83 10.46
C GLY A 117 -3.03 9.87 11.01
N SER A 118 -1.87 9.99 10.36
CA SER A 118 -0.78 10.83 10.82
C SER A 118 -0.14 11.63 9.68
N LEU A 119 0.52 12.74 10.06
CA LEU A 119 1.56 13.39 9.26
C LEU A 119 2.91 13.01 9.84
N LEU A 120 3.77 12.44 9.00
CA LEU A 120 5.19 12.25 9.24
C LEU A 120 5.98 13.15 8.29
N TYR A 121 6.52 14.25 8.81
CA TYR A 121 7.33 15.19 8.04
C TYR A 121 8.76 15.22 8.59
N VAL A 122 9.72 15.11 7.69
CA VAL A 122 11.16 15.21 7.99
C VAL A 122 11.72 16.46 7.33
N GLU A 123 12.31 17.33 8.14
CA GLU A 123 12.88 18.59 7.70
C GLU A 123 14.09 18.40 6.77
N LYS A 124 14.33 19.42 5.94
CA LYS A 124 15.45 19.46 4.97
C LYS A 124 16.79 19.07 5.60
N GLY A 125 17.50 18.14 4.95
CA GLY A 125 18.84 17.70 5.34
C GLY A 125 18.90 16.85 6.60
N THR A 126 17.77 16.52 7.20
CA THR A 126 17.71 15.68 8.41
C THR A 126 17.91 14.21 8.02
N GLU A 127 18.78 13.52 8.73
CA GLU A 127 18.92 12.06 8.68
C GLU A 127 18.37 11.47 9.97
N VAL A 128 17.25 10.74 9.85
CA VAL A 128 16.57 10.14 11.01
C VAL A 128 17.24 8.82 11.36
N ALA A 129 17.66 8.68 12.61
CA ALA A 129 18.24 7.43 13.11
C ALA A 129 17.15 6.41 13.40
N GLY A 130 17.21 5.24 12.74
CA GLY A 130 16.23 4.15 12.92
C GLY A 130 14.92 4.40 12.20
N ALA A 131 14.03 3.41 12.27
CA ALA A 131 12.74 3.45 11.62
C ALA A 131 11.68 4.14 12.52
N LEU A 132 10.88 5.03 11.93
CA LEU A 132 9.70 5.60 12.58
C LEU A 132 8.45 4.82 12.19
N GLU A 133 7.66 4.44 13.17
CA GLU A 133 6.45 3.66 12.95
C GLU A 133 5.21 4.56 12.87
N SER A 134 4.41 4.37 11.81
CA SER A 134 3.06 4.93 11.67
C SER A 134 2.05 3.76 11.67
N PRO A 135 1.50 3.40 12.84
CA PRO A 135 0.59 2.27 12.95
C PRO A 135 -0.83 2.67 12.51
N ALA A 136 -1.33 2.07 11.42
CA ALA A 136 -2.74 2.11 11.05
C ALA A 136 -3.50 1.02 11.78
N ARG A 137 -4.30 1.38 12.77
CA ARG A 137 -5.14 0.42 13.53
C ARG A 137 -6.60 0.65 13.26
N PHE A 138 -7.22 -0.37 12.69
CA PHE A 138 -8.63 -0.34 12.35
C PHE A 138 -9.50 -0.80 13.52
N ALA A 139 -10.60 -0.07 13.74
CA ALA A 139 -11.60 -0.48 14.71
C ALA A 139 -12.32 -1.76 14.25
N PRO A 140 -12.95 -2.53 15.18
CA PRO A 140 -13.53 -3.83 14.85
C PRO A 140 -14.54 -3.83 13.71
N GLU A 141 -15.31 -2.76 13.51
CA GLU A 141 -16.36 -2.72 12.49
C GLU A 141 -15.94 -1.97 11.22
N ALA A 142 -15.23 -0.86 11.36
CA ALA A 142 -14.75 -0.07 10.24
C ALA A 142 -13.70 0.95 10.68
N GLY A 143 -12.79 1.29 9.77
CA GLY A 143 -11.82 2.37 9.93
C GLY A 143 -11.49 3.01 8.58
N VAL A 144 -11.33 4.33 8.58
CA VAL A 144 -10.85 5.10 7.44
C VAL A 144 -9.61 5.87 7.91
N VAL A 145 -8.45 5.40 7.50
CA VAL A 145 -7.14 5.90 7.95
C VAL A 145 -6.39 6.49 6.78
N ARG A 146 -5.86 7.70 6.95
CA ARG A 146 -5.04 8.36 5.92
C ARG A 146 -3.74 8.85 6.53
N ASP A 147 -2.62 8.37 6.01
CA ASP A 147 -1.28 8.76 6.44
C ASP A 147 -0.60 9.62 5.36
N LEU A 148 0.13 10.63 5.80
CA LEU A 148 0.92 11.49 4.95
C LEU A 148 2.39 11.37 5.36
N VAL A 149 3.27 11.12 4.39
CA VAL A 149 4.73 11.07 4.60
C VAL A 149 5.39 12.11 3.70
N VAL A 150 6.09 13.07 4.30
CA VAL A 150 6.82 14.10 3.58
C VAL A 150 8.28 14.05 3.98
N VAL A 151 9.16 13.76 3.03
CA VAL A 151 10.61 13.80 3.22
C VAL A 151 11.17 14.99 2.46
N ASP A 152 11.60 16.03 3.17
CA ASP A 152 12.08 17.26 2.56
C ASP A 152 13.46 17.06 1.90
N ARG A 153 13.92 18.07 1.18
CA ARG A 153 15.14 18.04 0.36
C ARG A 153 16.33 17.47 1.11
N GLN A 154 16.99 16.48 0.49
CA GLN A 154 18.21 15.85 1.04
C GLN A 154 18.03 15.19 2.42
N ALA A 155 16.80 15.02 2.88
CA ALA A 155 16.51 14.31 4.12
C ALA A 155 16.46 12.80 3.87
N LYS A 156 16.69 12.02 4.95
CA LYS A 156 16.64 10.55 4.91
C LYS A 156 15.75 10.03 6.02
N LEU A 157 14.86 9.11 5.64
CA LEU A 157 13.90 8.50 6.56
C LEU A 157 13.79 7.00 6.31
N GLN A 158 13.65 6.25 7.39
CA GLN A 158 13.12 4.90 7.37
C GLN A 158 11.73 4.94 8.05
N ALA A 159 10.70 4.49 7.37
CA ALA A 159 9.33 4.51 7.88
C ALA A 159 8.67 3.12 7.77
N LEU A 160 7.87 2.78 8.78
CA LEU A 160 7.16 1.50 8.85
C LEU A 160 5.68 1.74 9.15
N ALA A 161 4.82 1.45 8.18
CA ALA A 161 3.38 1.52 8.32
C ALA A 161 2.80 0.10 8.48
N ARG A 162 2.24 -0.20 9.66
CA ARG A 162 1.55 -1.46 9.92
C ARG A 162 0.05 -1.25 9.95
N ALA A 163 -0.66 -1.99 9.09
CA ALA A 163 -2.12 -2.03 9.07
C ALA A 163 -2.61 -3.29 9.81
N GLN A 164 -3.27 -3.09 10.95
CA GLN A 164 -3.71 -4.17 11.85
C GLN A 164 -5.09 -3.87 12.44
N GLY A 165 -5.75 -4.89 12.98
CA GLY A 165 -7.08 -4.79 13.59
C GLY A 165 -8.16 -5.19 12.61
N ALA A 166 -9.30 -4.47 12.63
CA ALA A 166 -10.55 -4.87 12.03
C ALA A 166 -11.09 -6.18 12.64
N SER A 167 -12.25 -6.66 12.19
CA SER A 167 -12.83 -7.93 12.57
C SER A 167 -13.55 -8.52 11.36
N LYS A 168 -14.04 -9.73 11.47
CA LYS A 168 -14.84 -10.35 10.39
C LYS A 168 -16.00 -9.44 9.97
N GLY A 169 -16.13 -9.21 8.67
CA GLY A 169 -17.14 -8.31 8.08
C GLY A 169 -16.83 -6.81 8.24
N ALA A 170 -15.66 -6.44 8.76
CA ALA A 170 -15.25 -5.06 8.87
C ALA A 170 -14.74 -4.50 7.54
N LEU A 171 -14.79 -3.16 7.43
CA LEU A 171 -14.18 -2.39 6.35
C LEU A 171 -12.95 -1.63 6.85
N ALA A 172 -11.82 -1.81 6.18
CA ALA A 172 -10.63 -0.99 6.33
C ALA A 172 -10.38 -0.19 5.05
N LEU A 173 -10.45 1.14 5.11
CA LEU A 173 -9.97 2.03 4.07
C LEU A 173 -8.64 2.62 4.52
N HIS A 174 -7.58 2.51 3.69
CA HIS A 174 -6.25 2.96 4.04
C HIS A 174 -5.60 3.73 2.89
N GLY A 175 -5.48 5.05 3.06
CA GLY A 175 -4.75 5.93 2.15
C GLY A 175 -3.36 6.25 2.68
N ILE A 176 -2.32 6.19 1.83
CA ILE A 176 -0.98 6.72 2.13
C ILE A 176 -0.55 7.61 0.97
N GLU A 177 -0.33 8.89 1.26
CA GLU A 177 0.28 9.83 0.32
C GLU A 177 1.69 10.17 0.75
N THR A 178 2.64 10.00 -0.15
CA THR A 178 4.06 10.22 0.12
C THR A 178 4.63 11.25 -0.85
N SER A 179 5.40 12.20 -0.33
CA SER A 179 6.11 13.19 -1.14
C SER A 179 7.59 13.20 -0.78
N LEU A 180 8.44 12.80 -1.75
CA LEU A 180 9.88 12.91 -1.66
C LEU A 180 10.33 14.14 -2.45
N ARG A 181 10.92 15.12 -1.77
CA ARG A 181 11.49 16.31 -2.40
C ARG A 181 12.89 16.03 -2.96
N ASP A 182 13.48 17.01 -3.63
CA ASP A 182 14.76 16.85 -4.34
C ASP A 182 15.86 16.20 -3.47
N GLY A 183 16.44 15.12 -3.95
CA GLY A 183 17.50 14.37 -3.25
C GLY A 183 17.07 13.67 -1.96
N ALA A 184 15.77 13.61 -1.66
CA ALA A 184 15.25 12.90 -0.49
C ALA A 184 15.39 11.39 -0.64
N ARG A 185 15.58 10.68 0.47
CA ARG A 185 15.68 9.21 0.49
C ARG A 185 14.72 8.63 1.51
N LEU A 186 13.88 7.71 1.07
CA LEU A 186 12.93 7.02 1.91
C LEU A 186 13.07 5.49 1.77
N ALA A 187 13.27 4.81 2.90
CA ALA A 187 12.99 3.38 3.00
C ALA A 187 11.63 3.20 3.67
N LEU A 188 10.61 2.90 2.86
CA LEU A 188 9.24 2.68 3.33
C LEU A 188 8.97 1.18 3.44
N SER A 189 8.37 0.77 4.54
CA SER A 189 7.83 -0.59 4.68
C SER A 189 6.36 -0.50 5.04
N THR A 190 5.52 -1.14 4.25
CA THR A 190 4.08 -1.27 4.51
C THR A 190 3.76 -2.74 4.73
N ILE A 191 3.19 -3.08 5.88
CA ILE A 191 2.80 -4.46 6.20
C ILE A 191 1.35 -4.46 6.63
N GLN A 192 0.51 -5.17 5.90
CA GLN A 192 -0.86 -5.39 6.28
C GLN A 192 -1.08 -6.84 6.74
N ASP A 193 -1.60 -6.97 7.93
CA ASP A 193 -2.03 -8.23 8.53
C ASP A 193 -3.30 -7.99 9.36
N ILE A 194 -4.34 -7.50 8.69
CA ILE A 194 -5.67 -7.29 9.29
C ILE A 194 -6.42 -8.62 9.38
N ASP A 195 -7.53 -8.65 10.11
CA ASP A 195 -8.34 -9.87 10.27
C ASP A 195 -8.71 -10.51 8.94
N HIS A 196 -8.58 -11.83 8.85
CA HIS A 196 -8.82 -12.62 7.64
C HIS A 196 -10.30 -12.65 7.19
N GLY A 197 -11.22 -12.11 7.95
CA GLY A 197 -12.64 -11.94 7.59
C GLY A 197 -13.00 -10.50 7.22
N ALA A 198 -12.05 -9.57 7.23
CA ALA A 198 -12.26 -8.16 6.89
C ALA A 198 -12.06 -7.88 5.39
N THR A 199 -12.58 -6.74 4.93
CA THR A 199 -12.29 -6.19 3.60
C THR A 199 -11.34 -5.00 3.73
N LEU A 200 -10.24 -5.02 2.95
CA LEU A 200 -9.29 -3.91 2.84
C LEU A 200 -9.37 -3.27 1.46
N LEU A 201 -9.52 -1.94 1.43
CA LEU A 201 -9.29 -1.13 0.25
C LEU A 201 -8.17 -0.14 0.57
N ALA A 202 -7.03 -0.22 -0.15
CA ALA A 202 -5.84 0.56 0.15
C ALA A 202 -5.32 1.29 -1.09
N TRP A 203 -4.99 2.57 -0.92
CA TRP A 203 -4.34 3.40 -1.93
C TRP A 203 -3.06 3.96 -1.38
N ARG A 204 -1.98 3.79 -2.12
CA ARG A 204 -0.68 4.32 -1.76
C ARG A 204 -0.09 5.03 -2.97
N ARG A 205 0.15 6.32 -2.84
CA ARG A 205 0.71 7.13 -3.91
C ARG A 205 1.98 7.81 -3.45
N THR A 206 3.00 7.75 -4.28
CA THR A 206 4.28 8.40 -3.99
C THR A 206 4.70 9.33 -5.13
N HIS A 207 5.02 10.56 -4.79
CA HIS A 207 5.60 11.55 -5.70
C HIS A 207 7.11 11.64 -5.48
N LEU A 208 7.89 11.35 -6.51
CA LEU A 208 9.35 11.36 -6.48
C LEU A 208 9.86 12.56 -7.29
N ALA A 209 10.41 13.56 -6.58
CA ALA A 209 11.05 14.73 -7.21
C ALA A 209 12.47 14.39 -7.68
N ARG A 210 13.20 15.41 -8.18
CA ARG A 210 14.56 15.26 -8.73
C ARG A 210 15.50 14.49 -7.78
N ASP A 211 16.21 13.50 -8.35
CA ASP A 211 17.24 12.71 -7.66
C ASP A 211 16.79 12.09 -6.33
N SER A 212 15.47 11.93 -6.14
CA SER A 212 14.94 11.26 -4.95
C SER A 212 14.98 9.74 -5.11
N GLU A 213 15.10 9.04 -3.98
CA GLU A 213 15.23 7.58 -3.94
C GLU A 213 14.15 6.98 -3.01
N LEU A 214 13.34 6.07 -3.55
CA LEU A 214 12.40 5.27 -2.77
C LEU A 214 12.80 3.80 -2.80
N SER A 215 13.02 3.21 -1.62
CA SER A 215 13.05 1.77 -1.43
C SER A 215 11.81 1.37 -0.67
N TRP A 216 10.91 0.61 -1.30
CA TRP A 216 9.63 0.24 -0.70
C TRP A 216 9.48 -1.26 -0.56
N VAL A 217 9.19 -1.72 0.66
CA VAL A 217 8.79 -3.10 0.97
C VAL A 217 7.29 -3.12 1.24
N ASP A 218 6.53 -3.96 0.52
CA ASP A 218 5.09 -4.12 0.72
C ASP A 218 4.73 -5.57 1.04
N GLY A 219 4.29 -5.82 2.27
CA GLY A 219 3.85 -7.12 2.77
C GLY A 219 2.32 -7.22 2.85
N GLN A 220 1.72 -8.17 2.13
CA GLN A 220 0.27 -8.36 2.02
C GLN A 220 -0.11 -9.74 2.56
N PHE A 221 -0.77 -9.80 3.74
CA PHE A 221 -1.01 -11.07 4.42
C PHE A 221 -2.42 -11.26 4.95
N GLY A 222 -3.10 -10.20 5.35
CA GLY A 222 -4.43 -10.23 5.94
C GLY A 222 -5.56 -9.97 4.93
N ALA A 223 -6.76 -9.78 5.46
CA ALA A 223 -8.05 -9.57 4.81
C ALA A 223 -8.65 -10.84 4.14
N ALA A 224 -9.97 -10.93 4.10
CA ALA A 224 -10.69 -11.87 3.22
C ALA A 224 -10.62 -11.39 1.76
N THR A 225 -10.93 -10.11 1.56
CA THR A 225 -10.77 -9.43 0.27
C THR A 225 -9.89 -8.21 0.47
N SER A 226 -8.77 -8.13 -0.27
CA SER A 226 -7.93 -6.94 -0.27
C SER A 226 -7.76 -6.41 -1.70
N VAL A 227 -7.98 -5.11 -1.86
CA VAL A 227 -7.62 -4.37 -3.07
C VAL A 227 -6.57 -3.33 -2.67
N SER A 228 -5.37 -3.46 -3.22
CA SER A 228 -4.24 -2.57 -2.94
C SER A 228 -3.71 -1.96 -4.22
N VAL A 229 -3.70 -0.63 -4.31
CA VAL A 229 -3.17 0.12 -5.45
C VAL A 229 -1.98 0.95 -4.99
N ASN A 230 -0.80 0.66 -5.56
CA ASN A 230 0.47 1.33 -5.26
C ASN A 230 0.94 2.09 -6.51
N GLU A 231 0.78 3.41 -6.55
CA GLU A 231 1.22 4.27 -7.65
C GLU A 231 2.48 5.05 -7.26
N ASN A 232 3.52 4.96 -8.07
CA ASN A 232 4.77 5.67 -7.87
C ASN A 232 5.03 6.57 -9.08
N LEU A 233 4.96 7.88 -8.86
CA LEU A 233 5.14 8.90 -9.89
C LEU A 233 6.59 9.41 -9.86
N LEU A 234 7.38 9.01 -10.87
CA LEU A 234 8.77 9.43 -11.03
C LEU A 234 8.78 10.70 -11.90
N ASP A 235 8.32 11.82 -11.32
CA ASP A 235 8.10 13.08 -12.02
C ASP A 235 9.35 13.98 -12.04
N GLY A 236 10.36 13.69 -11.22
CA GLY A 236 11.63 14.42 -11.19
C GLY A 236 12.75 13.69 -11.94
N PRO A 237 13.58 14.40 -12.71
CA PRO A 237 14.74 13.80 -13.36
C PRO A 237 15.65 13.10 -12.35
N GLY A 238 16.12 11.89 -12.69
CA GLY A 238 17.00 11.10 -11.82
C GLY A 238 16.28 10.37 -10.66
N ALA A 239 14.96 10.48 -10.53
CA ALA A 239 14.21 9.76 -9.48
C ALA A 239 14.33 8.24 -9.65
N SER A 240 14.40 7.53 -8.52
CA SER A 240 14.57 6.08 -8.51
C SER A 240 13.66 5.36 -7.54
N LEU A 241 13.15 4.20 -7.97
CA LEU A 241 12.27 3.32 -7.21
C LEU A 241 12.81 1.90 -7.16
N LYS A 242 12.91 1.34 -5.96
CA LYS A 242 13.08 -0.10 -5.74
C LYS A 242 11.89 -0.60 -4.92
N PHE A 243 11.05 -1.43 -5.53
CA PHE A 243 9.88 -2.01 -4.90
C PHE A 243 10.07 -3.51 -4.68
N VAL A 244 9.81 -3.97 -3.48
CA VAL A 244 9.87 -5.38 -3.06
C VAL A 244 8.52 -5.75 -2.46
N GLY A 245 7.72 -6.52 -3.17
CA GLY A 245 6.41 -6.98 -2.71
C GLY A 245 6.42 -8.45 -2.31
N ALA A 246 5.81 -8.77 -1.18
CA ALA A 246 5.59 -10.13 -0.72
C ALA A 246 4.13 -10.33 -0.32
N PHE A 247 3.50 -11.40 -0.80
CA PHE A 247 2.15 -11.76 -0.36
C PHE A 247 2.00 -13.25 -0.11
N PHE A 248 1.07 -13.58 0.78
CA PHE A 248 0.67 -14.96 1.01
C PHE A 248 -0.84 -15.02 1.25
N GLY A 249 -1.56 -15.71 0.36
CA GLY A 249 -3.01 -15.91 0.45
C GLY A 249 -3.39 -17.36 0.69
N SER A 250 -4.40 -17.60 1.52
CA SER A 250 -4.93 -18.94 1.83
C SER A 250 -6.39 -18.84 2.28
N ALA A 251 -7.07 -19.97 2.43
CA ALA A 251 -8.37 -20.08 3.10
C ALA A 251 -9.40 -19.03 2.62
N GLY A 252 -9.68 -18.98 1.32
CA GLY A 252 -10.69 -18.11 0.71
C GLY A 252 -10.27 -16.64 0.56
N GLN A 253 -9.02 -16.29 0.86
CA GLN A 253 -8.51 -14.93 0.68
C GLN A 253 -8.44 -14.56 -0.80
N HIS A 254 -8.89 -13.36 -1.13
CA HIS A 254 -8.83 -12.74 -2.44
C HIS A 254 -7.96 -11.48 -2.39
N MET A 255 -6.86 -11.48 -3.14
CA MET A 255 -5.90 -10.38 -3.15
C MET A 255 -5.78 -9.78 -4.57
N ASP A 256 -6.23 -8.52 -4.73
CA ASP A 256 -6.04 -7.73 -5.94
C ASP A 256 -4.96 -6.68 -5.66
N ILE A 257 -3.80 -6.85 -6.29
CA ILE A 257 -2.63 -6.03 -6.02
C ILE A 257 -2.20 -5.35 -7.31
N THR A 258 -2.23 -4.03 -7.33
CA THR A 258 -1.70 -3.22 -8.43
C THR A 258 -0.47 -2.46 -7.95
N THR A 259 0.65 -2.60 -8.65
CA THR A 259 1.87 -1.81 -8.41
C THR A 259 2.31 -1.16 -9.71
N ALA A 260 2.36 0.17 -9.70
CA ALA A 260 2.70 0.98 -10.86
C ALA A 260 3.94 1.85 -10.63
N ALA A 261 4.85 1.86 -11.62
CA ALA A 261 5.92 2.84 -11.76
C ALA A 261 5.65 3.70 -13.01
N LEU A 262 5.41 4.99 -12.79
CA LEU A 262 5.02 5.94 -13.82
C LEU A 262 6.18 6.93 -14.06
N HIS A 263 6.92 6.71 -15.14
CA HIS A 263 8.09 7.54 -15.49
C HIS A 263 7.62 8.75 -16.30
N GLY A 264 7.60 9.93 -15.67
CA GLY A 264 7.24 11.21 -16.28
C GLY A 264 8.45 12.09 -16.63
N ALA A 265 9.67 11.75 -16.19
CA ALA A 265 10.88 12.56 -16.34
C ALA A 265 12.09 11.77 -16.84
N PRO A 266 13.12 12.43 -17.42
CA PRO A 266 14.30 11.75 -17.94
C PRO A 266 15.18 11.17 -16.82
N HIS A 267 15.98 10.13 -17.20
CA HIS A 267 16.94 9.45 -16.32
C HIS A 267 16.32 8.80 -15.08
N THR A 268 15.04 8.51 -15.11
CA THR A 268 14.36 7.83 -14.00
C THR A 268 14.56 6.31 -14.06
N SER A 269 14.55 5.65 -12.90
CA SER A 269 14.73 4.21 -12.83
C SER A 269 13.73 3.54 -11.90
N SER A 270 13.20 2.37 -12.30
CA SER A 270 12.37 1.55 -11.43
C SER A 270 12.69 0.06 -11.54
N GLN A 271 12.68 -0.62 -10.39
CA GLN A 271 12.76 -2.06 -10.28
C GLN A 271 11.60 -2.53 -9.39
N LEU A 272 10.68 -3.30 -9.98
CA LEU A 272 9.53 -3.88 -9.26
C LEU A 272 9.73 -5.38 -9.14
N ASP A 273 9.96 -5.89 -7.94
CA ASP A 273 10.09 -7.31 -7.65
C ASP A 273 8.93 -7.77 -6.76
N MET A 274 8.17 -8.75 -7.21
CA MET A 274 7.03 -9.29 -6.46
C MET A 274 7.11 -10.81 -6.37
N LYS A 275 6.99 -11.36 -5.16
CA LYS A 275 6.80 -12.80 -4.94
C LYS A 275 5.59 -13.09 -4.09
N GLY A 276 4.82 -14.10 -4.50
CA GLY A 276 3.65 -14.55 -3.78
C GLY A 276 3.57 -16.04 -3.62
N ALA A 277 2.84 -16.49 -2.61
CA ALA A 277 2.43 -17.88 -2.48
C ALA A 277 0.94 -17.98 -2.17
N LEU A 278 0.28 -18.98 -2.72
CA LEU A 278 -1.15 -19.22 -2.55
C LEU A 278 -1.40 -20.66 -2.13
N ASN A 279 -2.16 -20.83 -1.07
CA ASN A 279 -2.54 -22.14 -0.52
C ASN A 279 -4.06 -22.29 -0.45
N ASP A 280 -4.55 -23.50 -0.20
CA ASP A 280 -5.97 -23.86 -0.11
C ASP A 280 -6.76 -23.44 -1.36
N ASP A 281 -7.62 -22.44 -1.24
CA ASP A 281 -8.42 -21.82 -2.29
C ASP A 281 -8.13 -20.30 -2.41
N GLY A 282 -6.97 -19.87 -1.95
CA GLY A 282 -6.53 -18.49 -2.06
C GLY A 282 -6.38 -18.05 -3.52
N TYR A 283 -6.80 -16.80 -3.80
CA TYR A 283 -6.70 -16.21 -5.13
C TYR A 283 -5.93 -14.89 -5.11
N SER A 284 -5.10 -14.67 -6.13
CA SER A 284 -4.52 -13.35 -6.37
C SER A 284 -4.64 -12.90 -7.83
N ALA A 285 -5.01 -11.62 -8.01
CA ALA A 285 -4.81 -10.88 -9.25
C ALA A 285 -3.71 -9.85 -9.01
N ASN A 286 -2.55 -10.04 -9.65
CA ASN A 286 -1.39 -9.19 -9.42
C ASN A 286 -1.02 -8.42 -10.70
N TYR A 287 -1.30 -7.12 -10.69
CA TYR A 287 -0.99 -6.20 -11.78
C TYR A 287 0.33 -5.46 -11.47
N SER A 288 1.31 -5.59 -12.35
CA SER A 288 2.52 -4.80 -12.30
C SER A 288 2.61 -3.93 -13.56
N ILE A 289 2.74 -2.63 -13.38
CA ILE A 289 2.64 -1.65 -14.47
C ILE A 289 3.90 -0.80 -14.50
N VAL A 290 4.58 -0.79 -15.63
CA VAL A 290 5.61 0.21 -15.94
C VAL A 290 5.10 1.05 -17.10
N PHE A 291 4.91 2.33 -16.86
CA PHE A 291 4.59 3.33 -17.87
C PHE A 291 5.79 4.26 -18.06
N ILE A 292 6.21 4.47 -19.31
CA ILE A 292 7.30 5.40 -19.64
C ILE A 292 6.76 6.41 -20.64
N GLY A 293 6.57 7.64 -20.17
CA GLY A 293 6.01 8.73 -20.98
C GLY A 293 6.98 9.30 -22.01
N THR A 294 6.47 10.10 -22.91
CA THR A 294 7.22 10.70 -24.05
C THR A 294 8.44 11.50 -23.63
N ASP A 295 8.41 12.15 -22.46
CA ASP A 295 9.50 13.01 -21.97
C ASP A 295 10.54 12.25 -21.13
N ALA A 296 10.30 10.98 -20.83
CA ALA A 296 11.14 10.15 -19.95
C ALA A 296 12.33 9.51 -20.70
N LYS A 297 13.16 10.33 -21.35
CA LYS A 297 14.37 9.87 -22.03
C LYS A 297 15.36 9.22 -21.06
N ASN A 298 16.05 8.18 -21.53
CA ASN A 298 16.99 7.40 -20.72
C ASN A 298 16.38 6.81 -19.44
N ALA A 299 15.06 6.60 -19.43
CA ALA A 299 14.40 5.90 -18.33
C ALA A 299 14.70 4.40 -18.40
N SER A 300 14.72 3.76 -17.22
CA SER A 300 14.93 2.32 -17.07
C SER A 300 13.84 1.74 -16.16
N GLY A 301 12.99 0.84 -16.69
CA GLY A 301 11.87 0.25 -15.95
C GLY A 301 11.83 -1.27 -16.07
N HIS A 302 12.05 -1.98 -14.96
CA HIS A 302 12.05 -3.44 -14.94
C HIS A 302 11.06 -3.96 -13.91
N GLN A 303 10.35 -5.05 -14.29
CA GLN A 303 9.39 -5.70 -13.37
C GLN A 303 9.53 -7.21 -13.46
N HIS A 304 9.45 -7.85 -12.29
CA HIS A 304 9.50 -9.29 -12.15
C HIS A 304 8.49 -9.79 -11.12
N GLN A 305 7.62 -10.72 -11.55
CA GLN A 305 6.60 -11.32 -10.70
C GLN A 305 6.76 -12.83 -10.68
N GLU A 306 6.76 -13.43 -9.50
CA GLU A 306 6.73 -14.87 -9.34
C GLU A 306 5.65 -15.26 -8.33
N THR A 307 4.77 -16.18 -8.69
CA THR A 307 3.77 -16.71 -7.75
C THR A 307 3.83 -18.23 -7.71
N MET A 308 3.97 -18.76 -6.49
CA MET A 308 3.96 -20.21 -6.23
C MET A 308 2.58 -20.64 -5.77
N VAL A 309 1.96 -21.57 -6.50
CA VAL A 309 0.67 -22.19 -6.17
C VAL A 309 0.93 -23.46 -5.39
N LEU A 310 0.46 -23.52 -4.14
CA LEU A 310 0.77 -24.58 -3.19
C LEU A 310 -0.29 -25.68 -3.12
N SER A 311 -1.48 -25.46 -3.68
CA SER A 311 -2.61 -26.39 -3.65
C SER A 311 -3.45 -26.26 -4.93
N GLU A 312 -4.18 -27.32 -5.27
CA GLU A 312 -5.00 -27.37 -6.50
C GLU A 312 -6.14 -26.34 -6.53
N GLY A 313 -6.67 -25.96 -5.37
CA GLY A 313 -7.73 -24.96 -5.24
C GLY A 313 -7.25 -23.52 -5.41
N ALA A 314 -5.95 -23.26 -5.21
CA ALA A 314 -5.39 -21.93 -5.28
C ALA A 314 -5.17 -21.47 -6.74
N ARG A 315 -5.33 -20.16 -6.96
CA ARG A 315 -5.20 -19.58 -8.30
C ARG A 315 -4.48 -18.23 -8.27
N ALA A 316 -3.60 -18.00 -9.24
CA ALA A 316 -2.91 -16.72 -9.44
C ALA A 316 -3.06 -16.24 -10.87
N ASP A 317 -3.42 -14.97 -11.04
CA ASP A 317 -3.35 -14.25 -12.31
C ASP A 317 -2.24 -13.19 -12.21
N ALA A 318 -1.10 -13.42 -12.87
CA ALA A 318 -0.01 -12.46 -12.99
C ALA A 318 -0.18 -11.64 -14.28
N ILE A 319 -0.30 -10.31 -14.14
CA ILE A 319 -0.70 -9.43 -15.25
C ILE A 319 0.32 -8.28 -15.37
N PRO A 320 1.50 -8.55 -15.96
CA PRO A 320 2.47 -7.50 -16.21
C PRO A 320 2.00 -6.62 -17.38
N LYS A 321 2.09 -5.31 -17.22
CA LYS A 321 1.84 -4.33 -18.28
C LYS A 321 3.07 -3.44 -18.45
N LEU A 322 3.53 -3.34 -19.70
CA LEU A 322 4.60 -2.43 -20.11
C LEU A 322 4.05 -1.51 -21.19
N ASP A 323 4.03 -0.21 -20.90
CA ASP A 323 3.50 0.82 -21.78
C ASP A 323 4.57 1.88 -21.99
N VAL A 324 5.12 1.96 -23.21
CA VAL A 324 6.33 2.75 -23.50
C VAL A 324 6.05 3.69 -24.67
N GLU A 325 6.14 4.99 -24.40
CA GLU A 325 5.92 6.05 -25.38
C GLU A 325 7.22 6.74 -25.85
N ASN A 326 8.39 6.26 -25.40
CA ASN A 326 9.71 6.82 -25.74
C ASN A 326 10.66 5.71 -26.25
N ASN A 327 11.41 5.97 -27.32
CA ASN A 327 12.30 4.98 -27.93
C ASN A 327 13.68 4.89 -27.29
N ASP A 328 14.08 5.88 -26.47
CA ASP A 328 15.40 5.96 -25.84
C ASP A 328 15.33 5.52 -24.37
N VAL A 329 14.94 4.26 -24.16
CA VAL A 329 14.69 3.69 -22.82
C VAL A 329 15.07 2.21 -22.75
N SER A 330 15.23 1.70 -21.53
CA SER A 330 15.40 0.27 -21.25
C SER A 330 14.23 -0.24 -20.42
N ALA A 331 13.49 -1.22 -20.92
CA ALA A 331 12.36 -1.75 -20.19
C ALA A 331 12.21 -3.27 -20.38
N SER A 332 11.82 -3.97 -19.32
CA SER A 332 11.52 -5.40 -19.38
C SER A 332 10.49 -5.81 -18.37
N HIS A 333 9.77 -6.88 -18.68
CA HIS A 333 8.91 -7.55 -17.72
C HIS A 333 9.09 -9.07 -17.75
N GLY A 334 8.83 -9.72 -16.59
CA GLY A 334 8.77 -11.16 -16.46
C GLY A 334 7.67 -11.54 -15.47
N ALA A 335 6.87 -12.55 -15.79
CA ALA A 335 5.88 -13.07 -14.88
C ALA A 335 5.86 -14.61 -14.95
N THR A 336 5.86 -15.24 -13.78
CA THR A 336 5.80 -16.70 -13.67
C THR A 336 4.77 -17.10 -12.61
N VAL A 337 3.91 -18.04 -12.96
CA VAL A 337 3.05 -18.75 -12.03
C VAL A 337 3.35 -20.24 -12.12
N GLY A 338 3.76 -20.85 -11.03
CA GLY A 338 4.16 -22.25 -11.01
C GLY A 338 3.68 -22.97 -9.76
N GLN A 339 3.53 -24.29 -9.86
CA GLN A 339 3.28 -25.16 -8.72
C GLN A 339 4.59 -25.56 -8.03
N VAL A 340 4.49 -26.10 -6.82
CA VAL A 340 5.64 -26.72 -6.16
C VAL A 340 6.13 -27.88 -7.02
N ASP A 341 7.43 -27.90 -7.32
CA ASP A 341 8.03 -28.96 -8.09
C ASP A 341 7.93 -30.31 -7.34
N PRO A 342 7.21 -31.30 -7.89
CA PRO A 342 7.02 -32.58 -7.24
C PRO A 342 8.33 -33.38 -7.08
N GLU A 343 9.33 -33.17 -7.94
CA GLU A 343 10.62 -33.85 -7.83
C GLU A 343 11.42 -33.28 -6.66
N GLN A 344 11.41 -31.96 -6.47
CA GLN A 344 12.03 -31.30 -5.31
C GLN A 344 11.36 -31.75 -4.00
N LEU A 345 10.03 -31.83 -3.99
CA LEU A 345 9.27 -32.30 -2.84
C LEU A 345 9.63 -33.75 -2.52
N PHE A 346 9.63 -34.64 -3.51
CA PHE A 346 10.02 -36.05 -3.36
C PHE A 346 11.46 -36.20 -2.88
N TYR A 347 12.40 -35.43 -3.43
CA TYR A 347 13.79 -35.44 -2.99
C TYR A 347 13.94 -35.10 -1.52
N LEU A 348 13.32 -34.03 -1.04
CA LEU A 348 13.36 -33.64 0.36
C LEU A 348 12.73 -34.70 1.29
N GLN A 349 11.63 -35.34 0.86
CA GLN A 349 10.99 -36.40 1.60
C GLN A 349 11.86 -37.64 1.64
N SER A 350 12.56 -38.01 0.58
CA SER A 350 13.51 -39.14 0.56
C SER A 350 14.72 -38.93 1.49
N ARG A 351 14.98 -37.64 1.85
CA ARG A 351 15.99 -37.26 2.84
C ARG A 351 15.47 -37.20 4.28
N GLY A 352 14.24 -37.64 4.51
CA GLY A 352 13.66 -37.79 5.86
C GLY A 352 12.80 -36.61 6.31
N LEU A 353 12.53 -35.62 5.46
CA LEU A 353 11.57 -34.56 5.77
C LEU A 353 10.15 -35.06 5.50
N HIS A 354 9.23 -34.85 6.45
CA HIS A 354 7.82 -35.09 6.18
C HIS A 354 7.25 -33.98 5.29
N ALA A 355 6.14 -34.25 4.61
CA ALA A 355 5.60 -33.44 3.51
C ALA A 355 5.49 -31.93 3.85
N LEU A 356 4.96 -31.59 5.03
CA LEU A 356 4.82 -30.18 5.44
C LEU A 356 6.18 -29.49 5.63
N ALA A 357 7.16 -30.18 6.22
CA ALA A 357 8.51 -29.64 6.42
C ALA A 357 9.24 -29.45 5.08
N ALA A 358 9.10 -30.42 4.15
CA ALA A 358 9.64 -30.31 2.80
C ALA A 358 9.05 -29.14 2.04
N LYS A 359 7.71 -28.98 2.05
CA LYS A 359 7.00 -27.85 1.44
C LYS A 359 7.46 -26.52 2.02
N ARG A 360 7.64 -26.45 3.34
CA ARG A 360 8.15 -25.27 4.03
C ARG A 360 9.54 -24.86 3.53
N VAL A 361 10.48 -25.81 3.43
CA VAL A 361 11.85 -25.53 2.92
C VAL A 361 11.81 -24.97 1.51
N ILE A 362 10.95 -25.52 0.62
CA ILE A 362 10.79 -25.03 -0.75
C ILE A 362 10.27 -23.58 -0.76
N VAL A 363 9.22 -23.30 0.03
CA VAL A 363 8.64 -21.95 0.09
C VAL A 363 9.61 -20.94 0.71
N GLU A 364 10.31 -21.29 1.78
CA GLU A 364 11.33 -20.42 2.36
C GLU A 364 12.43 -20.13 1.33
N GLY A 365 12.93 -21.13 0.62
CA GLY A 365 13.91 -20.97 -0.45
C GLY A 365 13.40 -20.11 -1.63
N PHE A 366 12.12 -20.22 -1.96
CA PHE A 366 11.50 -19.40 -3.00
C PHE A 366 11.49 -17.91 -2.64
N PHE A 367 11.19 -17.56 -1.39
CA PHE A 367 11.15 -16.17 -0.94
C PHE A 367 12.54 -15.58 -0.62
N GLU A 368 13.56 -16.39 -0.30
CA GLU A 368 14.86 -15.92 0.17
C GLU A 368 15.54 -14.89 -0.75
N PRO A 369 15.56 -15.05 -2.09
CA PRO A 369 16.12 -14.04 -2.98
C PRO A 369 15.41 -12.69 -2.92
N LEU A 370 14.10 -12.66 -2.59
CA LEU A 370 13.35 -11.44 -2.38
C LEU A 370 13.65 -10.85 -1.01
N LEU A 371 13.60 -11.67 0.05
CA LEU A 371 13.85 -11.25 1.44
C LEU A 371 15.24 -10.65 1.60
N SER A 372 16.25 -11.16 0.89
CA SER A 372 17.61 -10.60 0.91
C SER A 372 17.71 -9.17 0.39
N LYS A 373 16.73 -8.69 -0.39
CA LYS A 373 16.64 -7.30 -0.85
C LYS A 373 16.11 -6.34 0.21
N ILE A 374 15.49 -6.84 1.28
CA ILE A 374 14.96 -6.05 2.40
C ILE A 374 16.11 -5.63 3.31
N GLN A 375 16.39 -4.34 3.38
CA GLN A 375 17.52 -3.80 4.13
C GLN A 375 17.30 -3.83 5.65
N LEU A 376 16.07 -3.57 6.11
CA LEU A 376 15.72 -3.57 7.52
C LEU A 376 15.53 -5.00 8.03
N GLU A 377 16.41 -5.44 8.93
CA GLU A 377 16.40 -6.82 9.49
C GLU A 377 15.07 -7.16 10.13
N ASP A 378 14.55 -6.27 10.99
CA ASP A 378 13.28 -6.50 11.70
C ASP A 378 12.11 -6.68 10.72
N VAL A 379 12.07 -5.89 9.64
CA VAL A 379 11.06 -6.00 8.58
C VAL A 379 11.23 -7.31 7.82
N ARG A 380 12.46 -7.69 7.49
CA ARG A 380 12.77 -8.96 6.81
C ARG A 380 12.26 -10.15 7.61
N GLU A 381 12.55 -10.18 8.92
CA GLU A 381 12.11 -11.25 9.80
C GLU A 381 10.60 -11.24 10.06
N GLU A 382 9.97 -10.07 10.08
CA GLU A 382 8.52 -9.94 10.17
C GLU A 382 7.84 -10.54 8.92
N VAL A 383 8.30 -10.20 7.72
CA VAL A 383 7.80 -10.75 6.45
C VAL A 383 8.04 -12.27 6.38
N ARG A 384 9.25 -12.74 6.75
CA ARG A 384 9.59 -14.17 6.84
C ARG A 384 8.62 -14.90 7.77
N SER A 385 8.43 -14.39 8.97
CA SER A 385 7.55 -14.97 9.99
C SER A 385 6.10 -15.01 9.53
N ALA A 386 5.62 -13.97 8.85
CA ALA A 386 4.28 -13.91 8.28
C ALA A 386 4.08 -15.02 7.22
N ILE A 387 5.05 -15.26 6.35
CA ILE A 387 5.02 -16.34 5.35
C ILE A 387 5.01 -17.72 6.03
N VAL A 388 5.96 -17.95 6.93
CA VAL A 388 6.14 -19.26 7.57
C VAL A 388 4.96 -19.65 8.46
N SER A 389 4.35 -18.69 9.14
CA SER A 389 3.19 -18.96 10.01
C SER A 389 1.97 -19.48 9.24
N ARG A 390 1.82 -19.09 7.99
CA ARG A 390 0.71 -19.51 7.10
C ARG A 390 0.88 -20.89 6.49
N LEU A 391 2.08 -21.45 6.56
CA LEU A 391 2.36 -22.84 6.15
C LEU A 391 2.05 -23.87 7.25
N LYS A 392 1.69 -23.43 8.45
CA LYS A 392 1.45 -24.31 9.61
C LYS A 392 0.01 -24.85 9.71
N LYS A 393 -0.86 -24.41 8.85
CA LYS A 393 -2.29 -24.82 8.84
C LYS A 393 -2.57 -25.84 7.77
#